data_5865bbfaf78e019e27fd0fdecae283ae
#
_entry.id   5865bbfaf78e019e27fd0fdecae283ae
#
_cell.length_a   1.000
_cell.length_b   1.000
_cell.length_c   1.000
_cell.angle_alpha   90.00
_cell.angle_beta   90.00
_cell.angle_gamma   90.00
#
_symmetry.space_group_name_H-M   'P 1'
#
loop_
_entity.id
_entity.type
_entity.pdbx_description
1 polymer ?
#
loop_
_entity_poly.entity_id
_entity_poly.type
_entity_poly.pdbx_seq_one_letter_code
_entity_poly.pdbx_strand_id
1 'polypeptide(L)'
;VLKITPELIIRLHREAIDRGNDEEQSLRDAIRDWGCIPTICYGDDFFDDSFKRASYYLHRIATRHPFMEGNKRTAFMTAAFII
;
A
#
# COMPACT_ATOMS: atom_id res chain seq x y z
N VAL A 1 -13.20 -13.69 -1.23
CA VAL A 1 -12.73 -12.32 -1.16
C VAL A 1 -11.25 -12.29 -0.82
N LEU A 2 -10.48 -11.62 -1.63
CA LEU A 2 -9.04 -11.51 -1.45
C LEU A 2 -8.72 -10.62 -0.24
N LYS A 3 -7.96 -11.16 0.67
CA LYS A 3 -7.59 -10.41 1.87
C LYS A 3 -6.28 -9.66 1.64
N ILE A 4 -6.27 -8.38 1.98
CA ILE A 4 -5.07 -7.55 1.91
C ILE A 4 -4.36 -7.62 3.26
N THR A 5 -3.10 -8.04 3.23
CA THR A 5 -2.29 -8.17 4.45
C THR A 5 -1.18 -7.14 4.45
N PRO A 6 -0.60 -6.82 5.63
CA PRO A 6 0.57 -5.94 5.68
C PRO A 6 1.71 -6.43 4.79
N GLU A 7 1.94 -7.74 4.76
CA GLU A 7 2.99 -8.35 3.95
C GLU A 7 2.76 -8.10 2.46
N LEU A 8 1.50 -8.17 2.02
CA LEU A 8 1.17 -7.89 0.63
C LEU A 8 1.46 -6.43 0.27
N ILE A 9 1.08 -5.50 1.14
CA ILE A 9 1.33 -4.07 0.91
C ILE A 9 2.84 -3.82 0.83
N ILE A 10 3.62 -4.43 1.70
CA ILE A 10 5.08 -4.29 1.68
C ILE A 10 5.65 -4.85 0.38
N ARG A 11 5.15 -5.99 -0.07
CA ARG A 11 5.58 -6.59 -1.34
C ARG A 11 5.24 -5.67 -2.52
N LEU A 12 4.04 -5.11 -2.54
CA LEU A 12 3.65 -4.17 -3.60
C LEU A 12 4.51 -2.92 -3.57
N HIS A 13 4.88 -2.46 -2.38
CA HIS A 13 5.81 -1.34 -2.24
C HIS A 13 7.17 -1.66 -2.86
N ARG A 14 7.71 -2.85 -2.61
CA ARG A 14 8.98 -3.25 -3.22
C ARG A 14 8.88 -3.24 -4.73
N GLU A 15 7.80 -3.76 -5.29
CA GLU A 15 7.58 -3.72 -6.74
C GLU A 15 7.49 -2.29 -7.25
N ALA A 16 6.81 -1.42 -6.52
CA ALA A 16 6.67 -0.02 -6.91
C ALA A 16 8.04 0.67 -6.97
N ILE A 17 8.90 0.41 -5.99
CA ILE A 17 10.25 0.97 -5.95
C ILE A 17 11.10 0.37 -7.07
N ASP A 18 11.00 -0.93 -7.31
CA ASP A 18 11.78 -1.61 -8.35
C ASP A 18 11.46 -1.08 -9.75
N ARG A 19 10.24 -0.55 -9.95
CA ARG A 19 9.84 0.07 -11.21
C ARG A 19 10.26 1.53 -11.31
N GLY A 20 10.79 2.09 -10.21
CA GLY A 20 11.28 3.45 -10.19
C GLY A 20 12.70 3.56 -10.76
N ASN A 21 13.35 4.70 -10.49
CA ASN A 21 14.74 4.89 -10.91
C ASN A 21 15.69 4.28 -9.88
N ASP A 22 16.99 4.26 -10.24
CA ASP A 22 18.02 3.66 -9.39
C ASP A 22 18.14 4.35 -8.03
N GLU A 23 17.83 5.63 -7.95
CA GLU A 23 17.92 6.38 -6.70
C GLU A 23 16.91 5.88 -5.68
N GLU A 24 15.73 5.43 -6.14
CA GLU A 24 14.68 4.91 -5.28
C GLU A 24 14.95 3.49 -4.80
N GLN A 25 15.83 2.75 -5.46
CA GLN A 25 16.11 1.34 -5.12
C GLN A 25 16.59 1.17 -3.68
N SER A 26 17.32 2.14 -3.16
CA SER A 26 17.81 2.09 -1.78
C SER A 26 16.70 2.19 -0.75
N LEU A 27 15.49 2.57 -1.16
CA LEU A 27 14.35 2.78 -0.28
C LEU A 27 13.34 1.63 -0.30
N ARG A 28 13.71 0.49 -0.93
CA ARG A 28 12.80 -0.66 -1.06
C ARG A 28 12.21 -1.13 0.27
N ASP A 29 13.00 -1.08 1.31
CA ASP A 29 12.59 -1.59 2.62
C ASP A 29 12.43 -0.46 3.64
N ALA A 30 12.42 0.79 3.19
CA ALA A 30 12.32 1.94 4.08
C ALA A 30 10.86 2.20 4.45
N ILE A 31 10.47 1.75 5.63
CA ILE A 31 9.13 1.95 6.17
C ILE A 31 9.18 3.07 7.20
N ARG A 32 8.38 4.11 6.97
CA ARG A 32 8.32 5.28 7.84
C ARG A 32 7.48 5.02 9.08
N ASP A 33 6.38 4.30 8.92
CA ASP A 33 5.42 4.07 10.00
C ASP A 33 4.88 2.64 9.93
N TRP A 34 5.51 1.73 10.65
CA TRP A 34 5.12 0.32 10.69
C TRP A 34 3.70 0.12 11.21
N GLY A 35 3.30 0.87 12.24
CA GLY A 35 2.01 0.69 12.88
C GLY A 35 0.84 1.07 11.98
N CYS A 36 1.06 1.96 11.03
CA CYS A 36 0.03 2.44 10.12
C CYS A 36 -0.42 1.32 9.16
N ILE A 37 0.47 0.42 8.76
CA ILE A 37 0.15 -0.61 7.76
C ILE A 37 -0.89 -1.61 8.29
N PRO A 38 -0.67 -2.25 9.46
CA PRO A 38 -1.72 -3.13 10.01
C PRO A 38 -3.03 -2.40 10.31
N THR A 39 -2.94 -1.15 10.75
CA THR A 39 -4.12 -0.35 11.05
C THR A 39 -4.96 -0.13 9.78
N ILE A 40 -4.32 0.18 8.66
CA ILE A 40 -5.01 0.33 7.38
C ILE A 40 -5.70 -0.98 7.01
N CYS A 41 -4.99 -2.11 7.10
CA CYS A 41 -5.54 -3.42 6.76
C CYS A 41 -6.72 -3.79 7.67
N TYR A 42 -6.66 -3.42 8.93
CA TYR A 42 -7.74 -3.68 9.88
C TYR A 42 -9.03 -2.98 9.48
N GLY A 43 -8.92 -1.76 8.97
CA GLY A 43 -10.09 -0.99 8.53
C GLY A 43 -10.79 -1.56 7.32
N ASP A 44 -10.15 -2.47 6.59
CA ASP A 44 -10.72 -3.14 5.42
C ASP A 44 -12.02 -3.89 5.75
N ASP A 45 -12.14 -4.38 6.98
CA ASP A 45 -13.31 -5.16 7.40
C ASP A 45 -14.62 -4.35 7.36
N PHE A 46 -14.53 -3.04 7.29
CA PHE A 46 -15.71 -2.18 7.20
C PHE A 46 -16.29 -2.07 5.80
N PHE A 47 -15.62 -2.64 4.79
CA PHE A 47 -16.02 -2.51 3.39
C PHE A 47 -16.22 -3.89 2.77
N ASP A 48 -17.33 -4.06 2.07
CA ASP A 48 -17.66 -5.32 1.37
C ASP A 48 -17.64 -5.18 -0.15
N ASP A 49 -17.52 -3.95 -0.64
CA ASP A 49 -17.54 -3.62 -2.07
C ASP A 49 -16.11 -3.37 -2.55
N SER A 50 -15.73 -4.02 -3.67
CA SER A 50 -14.37 -3.92 -4.21
C SER A 50 -13.96 -2.48 -4.51
N PHE A 51 -14.86 -1.68 -5.08
CA PHE A 51 -14.57 -0.28 -5.36
C PHE A 51 -14.34 0.52 -4.10
N LYS A 52 -15.15 0.30 -3.08
CA LYS A 52 -14.98 0.99 -1.80
C LYS A 52 -13.67 0.57 -1.13
N ARG A 53 -13.33 -0.70 -1.18
CA ARG A 53 -12.07 -1.21 -0.64
C ARG A 53 -10.88 -0.60 -1.37
N ALA A 54 -10.91 -0.61 -2.70
CA ALA A 54 -9.83 -0.03 -3.51
C ALA A 54 -9.66 1.46 -3.20
N SER A 55 -10.77 2.21 -3.12
CA SER A 55 -10.72 3.63 -2.80
C SER A 55 -10.18 3.87 -1.40
N TYR A 56 -10.56 3.04 -0.45
CA TYR A 56 -10.07 3.12 0.92
C TYR A 56 -8.55 2.96 0.98
N TYR A 57 -8.00 1.91 0.36
CA TYR A 57 -6.56 1.69 0.35
C TYR A 57 -5.82 2.78 -0.40
N LEU A 58 -6.37 3.20 -1.55
CA LEU A 58 -5.75 4.27 -2.33
C LEU A 58 -5.60 5.53 -1.49
N HIS A 59 -6.68 5.94 -0.82
CA HIS A 59 -6.69 7.15 0.00
C HIS A 59 -5.77 7.00 1.23
N ARG A 60 -5.89 5.89 1.95
CA ARG A 60 -5.15 5.71 3.21
C ARG A 60 -3.65 5.60 2.98
N ILE A 61 -3.22 4.81 2.01
CA ILE A 61 -1.79 4.66 1.74
C ILE A 61 -1.21 5.99 1.24
N ALA A 62 -1.93 6.67 0.34
CA ALA A 62 -1.46 7.93 -0.22
C ALA A 62 -1.38 9.05 0.82
N THR A 63 -2.26 9.05 1.82
CA THR A 63 -2.31 10.14 2.81
C THR A 63 -1.55 9.82 4.10
N ARG A 64 -1.48 8.56 4.51
CA ARG A 64 -0.79 8.19 5.76
C ARG A 64 0.72 8.03 5.57
N HIS A 65 1.17 7.86 4.33
CA HIS A 65 2.60 7.74 4.01
C HIS A 65 3.32 6.69 4.86
N PRO A 66 2.90 5.41 4.79
CA PRO A 66 3.57 4.38 5.58
C PRO A 66 5.03 4.16 5.19
N PHE A 67 5.40 4.54 3.97
CA PHE A 67 6.76 4.35 3.45
C PHE A 67 7.47 5.69 3.30
N MET A 68 8.79 5.63 3.22
CA MET A 68 9.60 6.83 2.99
C MET A 68 9.40 7.37 1.58
N GLU A 69 9.19 6.48 0.61
CA GLU A 69 9.00 6.85 -0.78
C GLU A 69 8.09 5.83 -1.46
N GLY A 70 7.48 6.20 -2.57
CA GLY A 70 6.66 5.28 -3.37
C GLY A 70 5.25 5.07 -2.85
N ASN A 71 4.76 5.94 -1.98
CA ASN A 71 3.42 5.78 -1.38
C ASN A 71 2.31 5.84 -2.42
N LYS A 72 2.36 6.79 -3.35
CA LYS A 72 1.32 6.92 -4.38
C LYS A 72 1.29 5.71 -5.30
N ARG A 73 2.46 5.25 -5.74
CA ARG A 73 2.56 4.05 -6.58
C ARG A 73 2.03 2.82 -5.86
N THR A 74 2.41 2.66 -4.59
CA THR A 74 1.95 1.54 -3.77
C THR A 74 0.44 1.60 -3.59
N ALA A 75 -0.11 2.79 -3.36
CA ALA A 75 -1.55 2.98 -3.23
C ALA A 75 -2.28 2.54 -4.51
N PHE A 76 -1.78 2.96 -5.66
CA PHE A 76 -2.35 2.56 -6.95
C PHE A 76 -2.26 1.06 -7.16
N MET A 77 -1.12 0.46 -6.87
CA MET A 77 -0.92 -0.98 -7.06
C MET A 77 -1.82 -1.79 -6.13
N THR A 78 -2.01 -1.33 -4.91
CA THR A 78 -2.89 -1.99 -3.96
C THR A 78 -4.35 -1.92 -4.44
N ALA A 79 -4.78 -0.74 -4.89
CA ALA A 79 -6.13 -0.56 -5.42
C ALA A 79 -6.36 -1.42 -6.67
N ALA A 80 -5.40 -1.44 -7.57
CA ALA A 80 -5.48 -2.26 -8.78
C ALA A 80 -5.52 -3.75 -8.47
N PHE A 81 -4.83 -4.17 -7.44
CA PHE A 81 -4.82 -5.56 -7.00
C PHE A 81 -6.21 -6.01 -6.51
N ILE A 82 -6.95 -5.10 -5.88
CA ILE A 82 -8.29 -5.40 -5.37
C ILE A 82 -9.31 -5.47 -6.50
N ILE A 83 -9.20 -4.60 -7.49
CA ILE A 83 -10.10 -4.56 -8.63
C ILE A 83 -9.71 -5.61 -9.66
#